data_47d8350a3375107f29a8409efb9b3358
#
_entry.id   47d8350a3375107f29a8409efb9b3358
#
_cell.length_a   1.000
_cell.length_b   1.000
_cell.length_c   1.000
_cell.angle_alpha   90.00
_cell.angle_beta   90.00
_cell.angle_gamma   90.00
#
_symmetry.space_group_name_H-M   'P 1'
#
loop_
_entity.id
_entity.type
_entity.pdbx_description
1 polymer ?
#
loop_
_entity_poly.entity_id
_entity_poly.type
_entity_poly.pdbx_seq_one_letter_code
_entity_poly.pdbx_strand_id
1 'polypeptide(L)'
;VSGWDASTALPDADIRPATLMDADDVAALLTALGYPCDREDAGNRILNITANDRQALLVARCGGVVCGLVALDFMYYLPLDTTTCRITAMVVTPDAQGHGLG
;
A
#
# COMPACT_ATOMS: atom_id res chain seq x y z
N VAL A 1 -4.17 6.07 -12.53
CA VAL A 1 -5.60 5.98 -12.68
C VAL A 1 -6.12 7.26 -13.32
N SER A 2 -6.80 7.10 -14.41
CA SER A 2 -7.38 8.23 -15.11
C SER A 2 -8.41 8.93 -14.22
N GLY A 3 -8.28 10.23 -14.08
CA GLY A 3 -9.22 11.01 -13.31
C GLY A 3 -8.98 11.05 -11.81
N TRP A 4 -8.04 10.27 -11.30
CA TRP A 4 -7.71 10.33 -9.88
C TRP A 4 -6.63 11.39 -9.65
N ASP A 5 -6.86 12.24 -8.67
CA ASP A 5 -5.93 13.30 -8.32
C ASP A 5 -5.82 13.36 -6.80
N ALA A 6 -4.63 13.09 -6.29
CA ALA A 6 -4.37 13.09 -4.85
C ALA A 6 -4.64 14.44 -4.20
N SER A 7 -4.45 15.53 -4.94
CA SER A 7 -4.66 16.87 -4.38
C SER A 7 -6.14 17.19 -4.17
N THR A 8 -7.04 16.49 -4.85
CA THR A 8 -8.48 16.68 -4.69
C THR A 8 -9.15 15.56 -3.90
N ALA A 9 -8.51 14.40 -3.79
CA ALA A 9 -9.10 13.23 -3.12
C ALA A 9 -9.06 13.37 -1.59
N LEU A 10 -7.89 13.60 -1.03
CA LEU A 10 -7.67 13.78 0.40
C LEU A 10 -6.57 14.83 0.56
N PRO A 11 -6.92 16.10 0.84
CA PRO A 11 -5.91 17.18 0.91
C PRO A 11 -4.78 16.88 1.90
N ASP A 12 -5.07 16.13 2.99
CA ASP A 12 -4.09 15.80 4.01
C ASP A 12 -3.44 14.43 3.80
N ALA A 13 -3.76 13.75 2.71
CA ALA A 13 -3.21 12.43 2.45
C ALA A 13 -1.74 12.53 2.05
N ASP A 14 -0.92 11.67 2.63
CA ASP A 14 0.50 11.55 2.34
C ASP A 14 0.77 10.10 1.97
N ILE A 15 1.30 9.88 0.78
CA ILE A 15 1.61 8.53 0.28
C ILE A 15 3.11 8.36 0.27
N ARG A 16 3.60 7.35 0.96
CA ARG A 16 5.02 7.08 1.10
C ARG A 16 5.32 5.60 1.23
N PRO A 17 6.57 5.18 1.02
CA PRO A 17 6.97 3.80 1.29
C PRO A 17 6.75 3.44 2.75
N ALA A 18 6.30 2.22 3.00
CA ALA A 18 6.12 1.70 4.35
C ALA A 18 7.46 1.50 5.03
N THR A 19 7.47 1.67 6.35
CA THR A 19 8.61 1.36 7.20
C THR A 19 8.18 0.45 8.33
N LEU A 20 9.13 -0.05 9.13
CA LEU A 20 8.81 -0.87 10.29
C LEU A 20 7.93 -0.16 11.31
N MET A 21 7.94 1.17 11.33
CA MET A 21 7.07 1.94 12.21
C MET A 21 5.59 1.79 11.82
N ASP A 22 5.32 1.32 10.61
CA ASP A 22 3.96 1.11 10.12
C ASP A 22 3.43 -0.31 10.39
N ALA A 23 4.20 -1.15 11.09
CA ALA A 23 3.87 -2.56 11.24
C ALA A 23 2.50 -2.80 11.90
N ASP A 24 2.15 -2.05 12.94
CA ASP A 24 0.83 -2.20 13.58
C ASP A 24 -0.31 -1.87 12.61
N ASP A 25 -0.17 -0.78 11.87
CA ASP A 25 -1.20 -0.35 10.92
C ASP A 25 -1.30 -1.31 9.74
N VAL A 26 -0.17 -1.78 9.23
CA VAL A 26 -0.15 -2.77 8.15
C VAL A 26 -0.81 -4.07 8.61
N ALA A 27 -0.51 -4.51 9.83
CA ALA A 27 -1.14 -5.70 10.39
C ALA A 27 -2.66 -5.56 10.45
N ALA A 28 -3.15 -4.42 10.91
CA ALA A 28 -4.58 -4.16 10.99
C ALA A 28 -5.24 -4.14 9.61
N LEU A 29 -4.59 -3.50 8.63
CA LEU A 29 -5.12 -3.42 7.26
C LEU A 29 -5.15 -4.78 6.58
N LEU A 30 -4.11 -5.60 6.73
CA LEU A 30 -4.08 -6.94 6.15
C LEU A 30 -5.12 -7.84 6.79
N THR A 31 -5.30 -7.73 8.10
CA THR A 31 -6.35 -8.47 8.81
C THR A 31 -7.73 -8.07 8.29
N ALA A 32 -7.97 -6.78 8.08
CA ALA A 32 -9.23 -6.28 7.53
C ALA A 32 -9.47 -6.78 6.10
N LEU A 33 -8.39 -6.97 5.33
CA LEU A 33 -8.48 -7.50 3.97
C LEU A 33 -8.82 -9.01 3.95
N GLY A 34 -8.71 -9.70 5.08
CA GLY A 34 -9.00 -11.12 5.20
C GLY A 34 -7.78 -12.00 5.41
N TYR A 35 -6.61 -11.41 5.63
CA TYR A 35 -5.36 -12.14 5.85
C TYR A 35 -4.86 -11.84 7.26
N PRO A 36 -5.17 -12.70 8.25
CA PRO A 36 -4.73 -12.51 9.63
C PRO A 36 -3.22 -12.26 9.70
N CYS A 37 -2.85 -11.19 10.39
CA CYS A 37 -1.47 -10.75 10.43
C CYS A 37 -1.25 -9.97 11.72
N ASP A 38 -0.31 -10.40 12.55
CA ASP A 38 0.05 -9.64 13.73
C ASP A 38 1.20 -8.66 13.42
N ARG A 39 1.60 -7.90 14.43
CA ARG A 39 2.65 -6.90 14.26
C ARG A 39 3.98 -7.51 13.81
N GLU A 40 4.34 -8.65 14.37
CA GLU A 40 5.59 -9.32 14.01
C GLU A 40 5.56 -9.82 12.57
N ASP A 41 4.46 -10.42 12.16
CA ASP A 41 4.26 -10.86 10.78
C ASP A 41 4.32 -9.68 9.82
N ALA A 42 3.67 -8.59 10.16
CA ALA A 42 3.68 -7.39 9.33
C ALA A 42 5.10 -6.82 9.20
N GLY A 43 5.83 -6.78 10.30
CA GLY A 43 7.23 -6.32 10.28
C GLY A 43 8.09 -7.16 9.35
N ASN A 44 7.96 -8.48 9.41
CA ASN A 44 8.70 -9.39 8.53
C ASN A 44 8.33 -9.19 7.07
N ARG A 45 7.04 -9.00 6.77
CA ARG A 45 6.59 -8.75 5.41
C ARG A 45 7.07 -7.42 4.86
N ILE A 46 7.10 -6.38 5.70
CA ILE A 46 7.65 -5.08 5.31
C ILE A 46 9.13 -5.22 4.96
N LEU A 47 9.91 -5.93 5.79
CA LEU A 47 11.32 -6.14 5.51
C LEU A 47 11.53 -6.93 4.22
N ASN A 48 10.73 -7.95 3.98
CA ASN A 48 10.85 -8.76 2.77
C ASN A 48 10.57 -7.93 1.52
N ILE A 49 9.53 -7.12 1.54
CA ILE A 49 9.15 -6.36 0.35
C ILE A 49 10.13 -5.19 0.12
N THR A 50 10.62 -4.57 1.18
CA THR A 50 11.57 -3.44 1.02
C THR A 50 12.95 -3.90 0.61
N ALA A 51 13.30 -5.17 0.87
CA ALA A 51 14.57 -5.74 0.42
C ALA A 51 14.56 -6.16 -1.05
N ASN A 52 13.41 -6.14 -1.71
CA ASN A 52 13.27 -6.58 -3.08
C ASN A 52 13.06 -5.39 -4.02
N ASP A 53 14.02 -5.15 -4.92
CA ASP A 53 13.98 -4.02 -5.85
C ASP A 53 12.79 -4.05 -6.80
N ARG A 54 12.15 -5.21 -6.96
CA ARG A 54 11.02 -5.37 -7.86
C ARG A 54 9.67 -5.21 -7.18
N GLN A 55 9.70 -4.86 -5.89
CA GLN A 55 8.48 -4.73 -5.12
C GLN A 55 8.46 -3.41 -4.37
N ALA A 56 7.27 -2.92 -4.09
CA ALA A 56 7.09 -1.73 -3.29
C ALA A 56 5.85 -1.89 -2.43
N LEU A 57 5.92 -1.36 -1.22
CA LEU A 57 4.77 -1.25 -0.33
C LEU A 57 4.61 0.21 0.04
N LEU A 58 3.49 0.79 -0.38
CA LEU A 58 3.18 2.19 -0.10
C LEU A 58 2.04 2.26 0.91
N VAL A 59 2.13 3.20 1.82
CA VAL A 59 1.05 3.49 2.76
C VAL A 59 0.57 4.91 2.55
N ALA A 60 -0.73 5.10 2.74
CA ALA A 60 -1.36 6.41 2.71
C ALA A 60 -1.69 6.82 4.14
N ARG A 61 -1.33 8.04 4.51
CA ARG A 61 -1.63 8.60 5.83
C ARG A 61 -2.59 9.76 5.68
N CYS A 62 -3.58 9.76 6.53
CA CYS A 62 -4.60 10.80 6.57
C CYS A 62 -4.60 11.40 7.97
N GLY A 63 -4.14 12.64 8.11
CA GLY A 63 -4.05 13.28 9.41
C GLY A 63 -3.14 12.56 10.41
N GLY A 64 -2.04 11.97 9.92
CA GLY A 64 -1.08 11.26 10.77
C GLY A 64 -1.43 9.79 11.05
N VAL A 65 -2.54 9.30 10.53
CA VAL A 65 -2.98 7.91 10.70
C VAL A 65 -2.94 7.18 9.36
N VAL A 66 -2.38 5.97 9.35
CA VAL A 66 -2.36 5.16 8.12
C VAL A 66 -3.78 4.71 7.80
N CYS A 67 -4.27 5.07 6.63
CA CYS A 67 -5.63 4.76 6.20
C CYS A 67 -5.68 3.84 4.98
N GLY A 68 -4.55 3.48 4.42
CA GLY A 68 -4.52 2.57 3.27
C GLY A 68 -3.13 2.07 2.97
N LEU A 69 -3.08 0.98 2.20
CA LEU A 69 -1.82 0.45 1.68
C LEU A 69 -2.03 -0.10 0.28
N VAL A 70 -0.95 -0.14 -0.49
CA VAL A 70 -0.90 -0.83 -1.77
C VAL A 70 0.46 -1.52 -1.89
N ALA A 71 0.43 -2.79 -2.28
CA ALA A 71 1.64 -3.55 -2.57
C ALA A 71 1.75 -3.73 -4.08
N LEU A 72 2.92 -3.46 -4.61
CA LEU A 72 3.19 -3.46 -6.04
C LEU A 72 4.31 -4.45 -6.36
N ASP A 73 4.19 -5.09 -7.53
CA ASP A 73 5.20 -5.99 -8.06
C ASP A 73 5.54 -5.53 -9.48
N PHE A 74 6.80 -5.13 -9.68
CA PHE A 74 7.28 -4.67 -10.98
C PHE A 74 7.92 -5.86 -11.70
N MET A 75 7.42 -6.18 -12.87
CA MET A 75 7.88 -7.35 -13.60
C MET A 75 8.16 -7.01 -15.06
N TYR A 76 9.15 -7.71 -15.62
CA TYR A 76 9.41 -7.63 -17.06
C TYR A 76 8.35 -8.43 -17.80
N TYR A 77 7.73 -7.79 -18.78
CA TYR A 77 6.71 -8.43 -19.59
C TYR A 77 7.29 -8.72 -20.97
N LEU A 78 7.70 -9.96 -21.18
CA LEU A 78 8.40 -10.39 -22.39
C LEU A 78 7.68 -10.02 -23.69
N PRO A 79 6.35 -10.23 -23.82
CA PRO A 79 5.67 -9.96 -25.10
C PRO A 79 5.80 -8.53 -25.59
N LEU A 80 5.93 -7.57 -24.69
CA LEU A 80 6.01 -6.15 -25.06
C LEU A 80 7.36 -5.51 -24.75
N ASP A 81 8.33 -6.29 -24.25
CA ASP A 81 9.65 -5.80 -23.88
C ASP A 81 9.57 -4.55 -22.99
N THR A 82 8.76 -4.63 -21.95
CA THR A 82 8.56 -3.51 -21.05
C THR A 82 8.38 -4.00 -19.61
N THR A 83 8.53 -3.07 -18.66
CA THR A 83 8.22 -3.36 -17.28
C THR A 83 6.76 -3.03 -17.02
N THR A 84 6.06 -3.96 -16.39
CA THR A 84 4.69 -3.74 -15.93
C THR A 84 4.65 -3.74 -14.42
N CYS A 85 3.63 -3.11 -13.87
CA CYS A 85 3.40 -3.05 -12.44
C CYS A 85 2.09 -3.76 -12.12
N ARG A 86 2.14 -4.72 -11.20
CA ARG A 86 0.96 -5.47 -10.77
C ARG A 86 0.64 -5.11 -9.32
N ILE A 87 -0.62 -4.82 -9.05
CA ILE A 87 -1.10 -4.62 -7.68
C ILE A 87 -1.35 -5.98 -7.08
N THR A 88 -0.62 -6.31 -6.02
CA THR A 88 -0.75 -7.61 -5.34
C THR A 88 -1.62 -7.54 -4.09
N ALA A 89 -1.75 -6.35 -3.51
CA ALA A 89 -2.66 -6.12 -2.40
C ALA A 89 -3.06 -4.65 -2.39
N MET A 90 -4.30 -4.37 -2.04
CA MET A 90 -4.77 -3.00 -1.90
C MET A 90 -5.89 -2.99 -0.88
N VAL A 91 -5.76 -2.14 0.13
CA VAL A 91 -6.79 -2.00 1.15
C VAL A 91 -6.83 -0.55 1.63
N VAL A 92 -8.04 -0.06 1.83
CA VAL A 92 -8.30 1.30 2.32
C VAL A 92 -9.31 1.18 3.45
N THR A 93 -9.10 1.93 4.54
CA THR A 93 -10.06 1.90 5.65
C THR A 93 -11.42 2.44 5.18
N PRO A 94 -12.54 2.01 5.80
CA PRO A 94 -13.87 2.48 5.40
C PRO A 94 -14.00 4.01 5.44
N ASP A 95 -13.37 4.66 6.39
CA ASP A 95 -13.42 6.11 6.51
C ASP A 95 -12.78 6.81 5.32
N ALA A 96 -11.77 6.23 4.72
CA ALA A 96 -11.04 6.81 3.61
C ALA A 96 -11.62 6.43 2.24
N GLN A 97 -12.39 5.35 2.14
CA GLN A 97 -12.90 4.86 0.86
C GLN A 97 -13.76 5.87 0.12
N GLY A 98 -14.51 6.67 0.85
CA GLY A 98 -15.38 7.69 0.26
C GLY A 98 -14.64 8.91 -0.26
N HIS A 99 -13.33 8.99 -0.10
CA HIS A 99 -12.52 10.14 -0.49
C HIS A 99 -11.64 9.87 -1.72
N GLY A 100 -11.92 8.83 -2.46
CA GLY A 100 -11.20 8.55 -3.71
C GLY A 100 -9.80 8.00 -3.53
N LEU A 101 -9.45 7.50 -2.35
CA LEU A 101 -8.13 6.98 -2.08
C LEU A 101 -7.91 5.61 -2.74
N GLY A 102 -8.94 4.81 -2.77
CA GLY A 102 -8.90 3.52 -3.44
C GLY A 102 -9.25 3.67 -4.89
#